data_03f498229009e097e97047a04e512d39
#
_entry.id   03f498229009e097e97047a04e512d39
#
_cell.length_a   1.000
_cell.length_b   1.000
_cell.length_c   1.000
_cell.angle_alpha   90.00
_cell.angle_beta   90.00
_cell.angle_gamma   90.00
#
_symmetry.space_group_name_H-M   'P 1'
#
loop_
_entity.id
_entity.type
_entity.pdbx_description
1 polymer ?
#
loop_
_entity_poly.entity_id
_entity_poly.type
_entity_poly.pdbx_seq_one_letter_code
_entity_poly.pdbx_strand_id
1 'polypeptide(L)'
;RVLITFLLGMLIVLPVVILESAATRVLTGLLGGEDSTVFYFMLFFVVVGPVEEFAKYTIVRHWAARSLYFDEPVDGFVYAAAVGLGFATIENMNYMITYGLGIILARWHFSNLGHVFFACIPGYMLGRTTIESTRRPRVWVGLLTAMLVHGAFNFSISMGHLWFALLLWLICLLWLRGKLAWAQRVSPFRGRASLLFIRCPKCRHLNRPSNAFCTTCGLNLTPEWKDLSLLC
;
A
#
# COMPACT_ATOMS: atom_id res chain seq x y z
N ARG A 1 9.59 -9.79 7.29
CA ARG A 1 8.63 -9.94 6.18
C ARG A 1 8.45 -8.64 5.39
N VAL A 2 8.14 -7.51 6.03
CA VAL A 2 7.93 -6.21 5.35
C VAL A 2 9.14 -5.84 4.49
N LEU A 3 10.36 -5.92 5.04
CA LEU A 3 11.59 -5.64 4.29
C LEU A 3 11.74 -6.56 3.06
N ILE A 4 11.44 -7.86 3.20
CA ILE A 4 11.52 -8.78 2.06
C ILE A 4 10.47 -8.40 1.00
N THR A 5 9.27 -8.01 1.39
CA THR A 5 8.23 -7.55 0.46
C THR A 5 8.67 -6.29 -0.28
N PHE A 6 9.33 -5.36 0.40
CA PHE A 6 9.93 -4.17 -0.22
C PHE A 6 11.01 -4.57 -1.25
N LEU A 7 11.93 -5.47 -0.88
CA LEU A 7 12.99 -5.95 -1.79
C LEU A 7 12.42 -6.70 -2.99
N LEU A 8 11.36 -7.50 -2.81
CA LEU A 8 10.63 -8.13 -3.91
C LEU A 8 9.98 -7.09 -4.82
N GLY A 9 9.47 -5.99 -4.24
CA GLY A 9 8.97 -4.84 -4.99
C GLY A 9 10.04 -4.17 -5.86
N MET A 10 11.27 -4.09 -5.38
CA MET A 10 12.41 -3.62 -6.18
C MET A 10 12.74 -4.58 -7.32
N LEU A 11 12.79 -5.86 -7.04
CA LEU A 11 13.20 -6.89 -8.01
C LEU A 11 12.19 -7.08 -9.15
N ILE A 12 10.88 -6.95 -8.87
CA ILE A 12 9.83 -7.17 -9.88
C ILE A 12 9.85 -6.10 -10.98
N VAL A 13 10.49 -4.95 -10.76
CA VAL A 13 10.62 -3.90 -11.77
C VAL A 13 11.38 -4.42 -13.00
N LEU A 14 12.36 -5.31 -12.85
CA LEU A 14 13.16 -5.83 -13.96
C LEU A 14 12.30 -6.51 -15.05
N PRO A 15 11.49 -7.55 -14.73
CA PRO A 15 10.62 -8.16 -15.74
C PRO A 15 9.51 -7.20 -16.20
N VAL A 16 9.03 -6.28 -15.37
CA VAL A 16 8.03 -5.27 -15.75
C VAL A 16 8.57 -4.36 -16.83
N VAL A 17 9.75 -3.76 -16.66
CA VAL A 17 10.39 -2.88 -17.66
C VAL A 17 10.62 -3.60 -18.99
N ILE A 18 10.99 -4.88 -18.95
CA ILE A 18 11.16 -5.70 -20.17
C ILE A 18 9.82 -5.83 -20.91
N LEU A 19 8.76 -6.18 -20.18
CA LEU A 19 7.41 -6.34 -20.76
C LEU A 19 6.88 -5.03 -21.32
N GLU A 20 7.01 -3.94 -20.57
CA GLU A 20 6.58 -2.61 -20.99
C GLU A 20 7.34 -2.11 -22.22
N SER A 21 8.67 -2.30 -22.23
CA SER A 21 9.49 -1.94 -23.39
C SER A 21 9.13 -2.74 -24.64
N ALA A 22 8.81 -4.01 -24.50
CA ALA A 22 8.37 -4.85 -25.61
C ALA A 22 6.97 -4.41 -26.12
N ALA A 23 6.03 -4.19 -25.18
CA ALA A 23 4.68 -3.74 -25.52
C ALA A 23 4.68 -2.32 -26.14
N THR A 24 5.50 -1.41 -25.65
CA THR A 24 5.67 -0.06 -26.21
C THR A 24 6.15 -0.14 -27.66
N ARG A 25 7.17 -0.96 -27.96
CA ARG A 25 7.63 -1.14 -29.36
C ARG A 25 6.54 -1.69 -30.27
N VAL A 26 5.73 -2.63 -29.80
CA VAL A 26 4.59 -3.16 -30.55
C VAL A 26 3.56 -2.06 -30.81
N LEU A 27 3.21 -1.28 -29.78
CA LEU A 27 2.26 -0.15 -29.92
C LEU A 27 2.76 0.91 -30.88
N THR A 28 4.05 1.30 -30.80
CA THR A 28 4.67 2.26 -31.71
C THR A 28 4.57 1.78 -33.16
N GLY A 29 4.86 0.49 -33.38
CA GLY A 29 4.74 -0.11 -34.73
C GLY A 29 3.30 -0.16 -35.26
N LEU A 30 2.32 -0.45 -34.40
CA LEU A 30 0.90 -0.54 -34.79
C LEU A 30 0.25 0.83 -35.03
N LEU A 31 0.63 1.85 -34.25
CA LEU A 31 0.02 3.18 -34.29
C LEU A 31 0.82 4.20 -35.12
N GLY A 32 1.95 3.79 -35.67
CA GLY A 32 2.76 4.65 -36.56
C GLY A 32 3.55 5.74 -35.85
N GLY A 33 3.72 5.67 -34.53
CA GLY A 33 4.48 6.63 -33.73
C GLY A 33 3.97 6.77 -32.30
N GLU A 34 4.66 7.62 -31.53
CA GLU A 34 4.40 7.83 -30.08
C GLU A 34 3.66 9.15 -29.77
N ASP A 35 3.37 9.98 -30.78
CA ASP A 35 2.87 11.36 -30.59
C ASP A 35 1.34 11.49 -30.55
N SER A 36 0.60 10.39 -30.42
CA SER A 36 -0.86 10.42 -30.43
C SER A 36 -1.48 10.21 -29.05
N THR A 37 -2.60 10.89 -28.78
CA THR A 37 -3.41 10.66 -27.59
C THR A 37 -3.83 9.18 -27.44
N VAL A 38 -4.08 8.50 -28.58
CA VAL A 38 -4.44 7.07 -28.61
C VAL A 38 -3.26 6.23 -28.14
N PHE A 39 -2.04 6.56 -28.56
CA PHE A 39 -0.84 5.87 -28.10
C PHE A 39 -0.70 5.95 -26.57
N TYR A 40 -0.77 7.15 -25.99
CA TYR A 40 -0.67 7.31 -24.52
C TYR A 40 -1.83 6.66 -23.77
N PHE A 41 -3.05 6.70 -24.33
CA PHE A 41 -4.17 5.99 -23.74
C PHE A 41 -3.90 4.47 -23.68
N MET A 42 -3.51 3.87 -24.81
CA MET A 42 -3.19 2.43 -24.85
C MET A 42 -2.00 2.10 -23.96
N LEU A 43 -0.95 2.92 -23.98
CA LEU A 43 0.23 2.70 -23.15
C LEU A 43 -0.12 2.65 -21.66
N PHE A 44 -0.88 3.61 -21.16
CA PHE A 44 -1.13 3.70 -19.71
C PHE A 44 -2.28 2.83 -19.22
N PHE A 45 -3.34 2.66 -20.01
CA PHE A 45 -4.51 1.88 -19.57
C PHE A 45 -4.44 0.39 -19.94
N VAL A 46 -3.67 0.01 -20.95
CA VAL A 46 -3.58 -1.38 -21.40
C VAL A 46 -2.22 -2.01 -21.05
N VAL A 47 -1.16 -1.22 -20.96
CA VAL A 47 0.19 -1.73 -20.68
C VAL A 47 0.63 -1.38 -19.26
N VAL A 48 1.01 -0.14 -19.00
CA VAL A 48 1.71 0.27 -17.75
C VAL A 48 0.87 -0.02 -16.51
N GLY A 49 -0.34 0.56 -16.41
CA GLY A 49 -1.20 0.36 -15.25
C GLY A 49 -1.49 -1.12 -14.97
N PRO A 50 -1.94 -1.91 -15.98
CA PRO A 50 -2.17 -3.34 -15.79
C PRO A 50 -0.93 -4.14 -15.41
N VAL A 51 0.19 -3.96 -16.09
CA VAL A 51 1.41 -4.75 -15.87
C VAL A 51 1.99 -4.48 -14.49
N GLU A 52 2.13 -3.21 -14.12
CA GLU A 52 2.70 -2.84 -12.83
C GLU A 52 1.82 -3.24 -11.65
N GLU A 53 0.52 -2.92 -11.70
CA GLU A 53 -0.37 -3.21 -10.57
C GLU A 53 -0.58 -4.73 -10.41
N PHE A 54 -0.62 -5.48 -11.51
CA PHE A 54 -0.66 -6.94 -11.46
C PHE A 54 0.62 -7.52 -10.86
N ALA A 55 1.79 -7.00 -11.22
CA ALA A 55 3.07 -7.43 -10.68
C ALA A 55 3.16 -7.18 -9.17
N LYS A 56 2.82 -5.97 -8.71
CA LYS A 56 2.77 -5.61 -7.27
C LYS A 56 1.77 -6.49 -6.51
N TYR A 57 0.56 -6.66 -7.04
CA TYR A 57 -0.47 -7.51 -6.47
C TYR A 57 -0.01 -8.96 -6.32
N THR A 58 0.69 -9.50 -7.31
CA THR A 58 1.19 -10.89 -7.30
C THR A 58 2.12 -11.14 -6.12
N ILE A 59 3.01 -10.20 -5.80
CA ILE A 59 3.88 -10.30 -4.62
C ILE A 59 3.04 -10.31 -3.34
N VAL A 60 2.12 -9.35 -3.17
CA VAL A 60 1.29 -9.31 -1.96
C VAL A 60 0.46 -10.58 -1.83
N ARG A 61 -0.16 -11.04 -2.91
CA ARG A 61 -1.05 -12.22 -2.94
C ARG A 61 -0.33 -13.53 -2.65
N HIS A 62 0.86 -13.74 -3.26
CA HIS A 62 1.52 -15.04 -3.22
C HIS A 62 2.63 -15.14 -2.19
N TRP A 63 3.18 -14.01 -1.74
CA TRP A 63 4.22 -13.97 -0.72
C TRP A 63 3.68 -13.50 0.63
N ALA A 64 3.08 -12.31 0.71
CA ALA A 64 2.66 -11.73 1.98
C ALA A 64 1.40 -12.41 2.53
N ALA A 65 0.34 -12.52 1.71
CA ALA A 65 -0.97 -13.03 2.14
C ALA A 65 -1.00 -14.54 2.46
N ARG A 66 0.07 -15.28 2.14
CA ARG A 66 0.26 -16.68 2.57
C ARG A 66 1.02 -16.82 3.89
N SER A 67 1.46 -15.71 4.45
CA SER A 67 2.19 -15.70 5.71
C SER A 67 1.25 -15.78 6.90
N LEU A 68 1.70 -16.43 7.99
CA LEU A 68 1.02 -16.39 9.30
C LEU A 68 0.96 -14.99 9.91
N TYR A 69 1.76 -14.05 9.40
CA TYR A 69 1.77 -12.65 9.82
C TYR A 69 0.82 -11.78 9.00
N PHE A 70 0.00 -12.37 8.14
CA PHE A 70 -1.06 -11.67 7.40
C PHE A 70 -2.39 -12.07 8.04
N ASP A 71 -2.67 -11.55 9.22
CA ASP A 71 -3.75 -11.99 10.10
C ASP A 71 -4.76 -10.90 10.46
N GLU A 72 -4.54 -9.66 9.97
CA GLU A 72 -5.47 -8.55 10.13
C GLU A 72 -5.64 -7.70 8.86
N PRO A 73 -6.72 -6.90 8.75
CA PRO A 73 -6.95 -6.04 7.58
C PRO A 73 -5.86 -5.00 7.34
N VAL A 74 -5.15 -4.56 8.38
CA VAL A 74 -4.06 -3.57 8.29
C VAL A 74 -2.88 -4.14 7.51
N ASP A 75 -2.63 -5.45 7.59
CA ASP A 75 -1.53 -6.10 6.88
C ASP A 75 -1.62 -5.93 5.37
N GLY A 76 -2.85 -5.93 4.83
CA GLY A 76 -3.08 -5.64 3.42
C GLY A 76 -2.49 -4.30 2.98
N PHE A 77 -2.58 -3.28 3.82
CA PHE A 77 -1.99 -1.97 3.55
C PHE A 77 -0.47 -1.97 3.75
N VAL A 78 0.01 -2.58 4.83
CA VAL A 78 1.45 -2.60 5.17
C VAL A 78 2.27 -3.28 4.08
N TYR A 79 1.85 -4.46 3.65
CA TYR A 79 2.56 -5.21 2.62
C TYR A 79 2.39 -4.60 1.22
N ALA A 80 1.21 -4.04 0.91
CA ALA A 80 1.00 -3.33 -0.35
C ALA A 80 1.83 -2.03 -0.42
N ALA A 81 1.90 -1.27 0.67
CA ALA A 81 2.76 -0.08 0.75
C ALA A 81 4.24 -0.46 0.60
N ALA A 82 4.68 -1.56 1.23
CA ALA A 82 6.06 -2.02 1.13
C ALA A 82 6.44 -2.39 -0.32
N VAL A 83 5.59 -3.14 -1.03
CA VAL A 83 5.86 -3.48 -2.44
C VAL A 83 5.80 -2.26 -3.35
N GLY A 84 4.83 -1.35 -3.13
CA GLY A 84 4.71 -0.10 -3.88
C GLY A 84 5.93 0.81 -3.73
N LEU A 85 6.43 0.98 -2.50
CA LEU A 85 7.65 1.75 -2.23
C LEU A 85 8.90 1.10 -2.85
N GLY A 86 9.03 -0.23 -2.75
CA GLY A 86 10.12 -0.96 -3.38
C GLY A 86 10.15 -0.76 -4.89
N PHE A 87 8.98 -0.90 -5.53
CA PHE A 87 8.79 -0.66 -6.96
C PHE A 87 9.18 0.78 -7.34
N ALA A 88 8.59 1.77 -6.67
CA ALA A 88 8.85 3.18 -6.90
C ALA A 88 10.34 3.55 -6.73
N THR A 89 11.05 2.91 -5.82
CA THR A 89 12.50 3.16 -5.61
C THR A 89 13.29 2.90 -6.89
N ILE A 90 13.12 1.73 -7.50
CA ILE A 90 13.87 1.37 -8.73
C ILE A 90 13.39 2.19 -9.92
N GLU A 91 12.07 2.39 -10.05
CA GLU A 91 11.52 3.22 -11.12
C GLU A 91 12.06 4.66 -11.04
N ASN A 92 12.07 5.28 -9.88
CA ASN A 92 12.62 6.62 -9.69
C ASN A 92 14.12 6.70 -9.95
N MET A 93 14.89 5.65 -9.61
CA MET A 93 16.31 5.57 -9.98
C MET A 93 16.47 5.55 -11.51
N ASN A 94 15.65 4.79 -12.23
CA ASN A 94 15.67 4.75 -13.69
C ASN A 94 15.34 6.13 -14.30
N TYR A 95 14.32 6.82 -13.79
CA TYR A 95 14.00 8.18 -14.21
C TYR A 95 15.12 9.18 -13.91
N MET A 96 15.79 9.04 -12.76
CA MET A 96 16.91 9.89 -12.38
C MET A 96 18.11 9.70 -13.32
N ILE A 97 18.38 8.46 -13.71
CA ILE A 97 19.46 8.14 -14.68
C ILE A 97 19.11 8.72 -16.06
N THR A 98 17.87 8.64 -16.48
CA THR A 98 17.40 9.06 -17.82
C THR A 98 17.27 10.57 -17.94
N TYR A 99 16.70 11.25 -16.92
CA TYR A 99 16.31 12.67 -16.98
C TYR A 99 17.09 13.58 -16.02
N GLY A 100 18.05 13.01 -15.28
CA GLY A 100 18.87 13.73 -14.31
C GLY A 100 18.21 13.91 -12.94
N LEU A 101 19.03 14.42 -11.97
CA LEU A 101 18.62 14.52 -10.56
C LEU A 101 17.42 15.47 -10.32
N GLY A 102 17.20 16.44 -11.18
CA GLY A 102 16.11 17.42 -11.00
C GLY A 102 14.72 16.79 -10.98
N ILE A 103 14.51 15.67 -11.67
CA ILE A 103 13.21 14.98 -11.72
C ILE A 103 12.81 14.40 -10.36
N ILE A 104 13.79 14.12 -9.49
CA ILE A 104 13.55 13.44 -8.21
C ILE A 104 12.67 14.27 -7.28
N LEU A 105 12.80 15.60 -7.30
CA LEU A 105 12.00 16.48 -6.44
C LEU A 105 10.51 16.40 -6.75
N ALA A 106 10.16 16.34 -8.04
CA ALA A 106 8.78 16.17 -8.47
C ALA A 106 8.27 14.75 -8.21
N ARG A 107 9.10 13.73 -8.48
CA ARG A 107 8.70 12.32 -8.34
C ARG A 107 8.69 11.83 -6.90
N TRP A 108 9.51 12.38 -6.02
CA TRP A 108 9.65 11.92 -4.63
C TRP A 108 8.32 11.84 -3.88
N HIS A 109 7.50 12.87 -3.96
CA HIS A 109 6.22 12.90 -3.28
C HIS A 109 5.10 12.25 -4.10
N PHE A 110 4.98 12.61 -5.38
CA PHE A 110 3.84 12.19 -6.19
C PHE A 110 3.95 10.76 -6.68
N SER A 111 5.12 10.34 -7.17
CA SER A 111 5.32 8.98 -7.68
C SER A 111 5.35 7.96 -6.55
N ASN A 112 6.18 8.15 -5.50
CA ASN A 112 6.27 7.21 -4.40
C ASN A 112 4.92 6.97 -3.72
N LEU A 113 4.21 8.06 -3.37
CA LEU A 113 2.90 7.94 -2.74
C LEU A 113 1.83 7.42 -3.73
N GLY A 114 1.94 7.74 -5.02
CA GLY A 114 1.08 7.19 -6.06
C GLY A 114 1.15 5.66 -6.09
N HIS A 115 2.36 5.08 -6.17
CA HIS A 115 2.54 3.62 -6.14
C HIS A 115 2.03 2.98 -4.85
N VAL A 116 2.20 3.65 -3.70
CA VAL A 116 1.61 3.21 -2.44
C VAL A 116 0.08 3.19 -2.52
N PHE A 117 -0.52 4.27 -3.01
CA PHE A 117 -1.99 4.40 -3.08
C PHE A 117 -2.59 3.33 -3.99
N PHE A 118 -2.04 3.16 -5.19
CA PHE A 118 -2.55 2.21 -6.17
C PHE A 118 -2.41 0.77 -5.65
N ALA A 119 -1.23 0.39 -5.14
CA ALA A 119 -1.02 -0.93 -4.55
C ALA A 119 -1.91 -1.20 -3.33
N CYS A 120 -2.22 -0.19 -2.51
CA CYS A 120 -3.10 -0.32 -1.35
C CYS A 120 -4.57 -0.62 -1.72
N ILE A 121 -5.02 -0.33 -2.94
CA ILE A 121 -6.40 -0.63 -3.35
C ILE A 121 -6.66 -2.16 -3.35
N PRO A 122 -5.93 -2.98 -4.12
CA PRO A 122 -6.06 -4.44 -4.02
C PRO A 122 -5.55 -4.98 -2.67
N GLY A 123 -4.56 -4.32 -2.04
CA GLY A 123 -4.07 -4.67 -0.71
C GLY A 123 -5.17 -4.61 0.35
N TYR A 124 -5.99 -3.56 0.36
CA TYR A 124 -7.16 -3.46 1.22
C TYR A 124 -8.14 -4.61 1.01
N MET A 125 -8.43 -4.97 -0.25
CA MET A 125 -9.32 -6.09 -0.54
C MET A 125 -8.75 -7.43 -0.07
N LEU A 126 -7.44 -7.64 -0.18
CA LEU A 126 -6.76 -8.81 0.39
C LEU A 126 -6.82 -8.80 1.93
N GLY A 127 -6.54 -7.67 2.57
CA GLY A 127 -6.63 -7.54 4.03
C GLY A 127 -8.02 -7.87 4.57
N ARG A 128 -9.09 -7.49 3.88
CA ARG A 128 -10.46 -7.87 4.27
C ARG A 128 -10.70 -9.38 4.31
N THR A 129 -9.97 -10.17 3.54
CA THR A 129 -10.15 -11.63 3.57
C THR A 129 -9.76 -12.26 4.89
N THR A 130 -9.02 -11.56 5.76
CA THR A 130 -8.63 -12.07 7.08
C THR A 130 -9.81 -12.12 8.07
N ILE A 131 -10.82 -11.29 7.87
CA ILE A 131 -12.00 -11.19 8.77
C ILE A 131 -13.33 -11.54 8.09
N GLU A 132 -13.40 -11.50 6.76
CA GLU A 132 -14.63 -11.77 6.00
C GLU A 132 -14.62 -13.20 5.43
N SER A 133 -14.98 -14.19 6.23
CA SER A 133 -15.02 -15.60 5.82
C SER A 133 -16.18 -15.94 4.89
N THR A 134 -17.33 -15.26 5.05
CA THR A 134 -18.59 -15.57 4.35
C THR A 134 -18.80 -14.79 3.06
N ARG A 135 -18.23 -13.60 2.94
CA ARG A 135 -18.25 -12.77 1.73
C ARG A 135 -16.84 -12.53 1.27
N ARG A 136 -16.33 -13.38 0.38
CA ARG A 136 -15.01 -13.15 -0.21
C ARG A 136 -14.98 -11.78 -0.90
N PRO A 137 -14.15 -10.84 -0.43
CA PRO A 137 -13.99 -9.57 -1.11
C PRO A 137 -13.64 -9.79 -2.57
N ARG A 138 -14.22 -8.99 -3.45
CA ARG A 138 -13.92 -9.05 -4.88
C ARG A 138 -12.56 -8.41 -5.14
N VAL A 139 -11.48 -9.10 -4.80
CA VAL A 139 -10.10 -8.61 -4.89
C VAL A 139 -9.75 -8.14 -6.30
N TRP A 140 -10.27 -8.85 -7.32
CA TRP A 140 -10.08 -8.47 -8.73
C TRP A 140 -10.68 -7.11 -9.07
N VAL A 141 -11.78 -6.69 -8.41
CA VAL A 141 -12.34 -5.32 -8.58
C VAL A 141 -11.34 -4.29 -8.07
N GLY A 142 -10.74 -4.54 -6.90
CA GLY A 142 -9.68 -3.66 -6.37
C GLY A 142 -8.49 -3.57 -7.31
N LEU A 143 -8.07 -4.71 -7.88
CA LEU A 143 -6.96 -4.75 -8.84
C LEU A 143 -7.27 -3.95 -10.12
N LEU A 144 -8.45 -4.16 -10.72
CA LEU A 144 -8.88 -3.39 -11.90
C LEU A 144 -8.98 -1.89 -11.58
N THR A 145 -9.50 -1.53 -10.41
CA THR A 145 -9.57 -0.13 -9.98
C THR A 145 -8.16 0.47 -9.88
N ALA A 146 -7.19 -0.25 -9.30
CA ALA A 146 -5.82 0.21 -9.21
C ALA A 146 -5.20 0.44 -10.61
N MET A 147 -5.37 -0.51 -11.52
CA MET A 147 -4.90 -0.42 -12.91
C MET A 147 -5.46 0.81 -13.62
N LEU A 148 -6.77 1.04 -13.50
CA LEU A 148 -7.44 2.17 -14.14
C LEU A 148 -7.02 3.52 -13.53
N VAL A 149 -6.93 3.61 -12.20
CA VAL A 149 -6.52 4.85 -11.51
C VAL A 149 -5.07 5.17 -11.80
N HIS A 150 -4.19 4.16 -11.81
CA HIS A 150 -2.78 4.31 -12.18
C HIS A 150 -2.65 4.79 -13.64
N GLY A 151 -3.33 4.11 -14.58
CA GLY A 151 -3.35 4.52 -15.99
C GLY A 151 -3.87 5.95 -16.18
N ALA A 152 -4.96 6.32 -15.49
CA ALA A 152 -5.52 7.67 -15.54
C ALA A 152 -4.55 8.72 -14.97
N PHE A 153 -3.83 8.41 -13.89
CA PHE A 153 -2.83 9.30 -13.32
C PHE A 153 -1.69 9.57 -14.29
N ASN A 154 -1.07 8.52 -14.85
CA ASN A 154 0.04 8.66 -15.80
C ASN A 154 -0.39 9.33 -17.10
N PHE A 155 -1.57 8.97 -17.62
CA PHE A 155 -2.16 9.60 -18.80
C PHE A 155 -2.36 11.09 -18.59
N SER A 156 -2.91 11.49 -17.44
CA SER A 156 -3.14 12.90 -17.12
C SER A 156 -1.86 13.71 -17.07
N ILE A 157 -0.80 13.17 -16.49
CA ILE A 157 0.52 13.83 -16.46
C ILE A 157 1.08 13.97 -17.88
N SER A 158 1.03 12.90 -18.68
CA SER A 158 1.57 12.90 -20.05
C SER A 158 0.81 13.83 -20.99
N MET A 159 -0.50 14.04 -20.74
CA MET A 159 -1.33 15.00 -21.48
C MET A 159 -1.24 16.44 -20.92
N GLY A 160 -0.40 16.69 -19.92
CA GLY A 160 -0.28 18.02 -19.29
C GLY A 160 -1.42 18.40 -18.35
N HIS A 161 -2.32 17.46 -18.02
CA HIS A 161 -3.47 17.69 -17.14
C HIS A 161 -3.12 17.49 -15.66
N LEU A 162 -2.15 18.25 -15.16
CA LEU A 162 -1.64 18.11 -13.78
C LEU A 162 -2.73 18.25 -12.71
N TRP A 163 -3.70 19.13 -12.91
CA TRP A 163 -4.81 19.29 -11.95
C TRP A 163 -5.65 18.04 -11.80
N PHE A 164 -5.88 17.29 -12.88
CA PHE A 164 -6.61 16.03 -12.81
C PHE A 164 -5.79 14.95 -12.12
N ALA A 165 -4.49 14.88 -12.37
CA ALA A 165 -3.59 13.98 -11.64
C ALA A 165 -3.57 14.29 -10.14
N LEU A 166 -3.50 15.57 -9.75
CA LEU A 166 -3.57 16.00 -8.34
C LEU A 166 -4.91 15.66 -7.69
N LEU A 167 -6.02 15.82 -8.42
CA LEU A 167 -7.34 15.45 -7.93
C LEU A 167 -7.44 13.93 -7.68
N LEU A 168 -6.98 13.11 -8.62
CA LEU A 168 -6.92 11.65 -8.45
C LEU A 168 -6.07 11.26 -7.24
N TRP A 169 -4.91 11.90 -7.08
CA TRP A 169 -4.01 11.66 -5.95
C TRP A 169 -4.70 12.00 -4.62
N LEU A 170 -5.38 13.14 -4.53
CA LEU A 170 -6.15 13.55 -3.35
C LEU A 170 -7.29 12.58 -3.04
N ILE A 171 -8.03 12.13 -4.06
CA ILE A 171 -9.10 11.14 -3.90
C ILE A 171 -8.52 9.84 -3.33
N CYS A 172 -7.41 9.35 -3.86
CA CYS A 172 -6.73 8.16 -3.36
C CYS A 172 -6.27 8.33 -1.91
N LEU A 173 -5.71 9.48 -1.55
CA LEU A 173 -5.29 9.78 -0.18
C LEU A 173 -6.47 9.76 0.80
N LEU A 174 -7.57 10.42 0.47
CA LEU A 174 -8.76 10.46 1.31
C LEU A 174 -9.40 9.08 1.45
N TRP A 175 -9.47 8.33 0.35
CA TRP A 175 -9.94 6.95 0.33
C TRP A 175 -9.07 6.05 1.22
N LEU A 176 -7.74 6.12 1.07
CA LEU A 176 -6.78 5.34 1.86
C LEU A 176 -6.92 5.63 3.35
N ARG A 177 -6.99 6.91 3.74
CA ARG A 177 -7.19 7.30 5.15
C ARG A 177 -8.47 6.70 5.72
N GLY A 178 -9.59 6.78 4.99
CA GLY A 178 -10.87 6.22 5.42
C GLY A 178 -10.83 4.71 5.58
N LYS A 179 -10.22 3.99 4.62
CA LYS A 179 -10.12 2.53 4.66
C LYS A 179 -9.12 2.03 5.70
N LEU A 180 -8.00 2.71 5.87
CA LEU A 180 -7.04 2.39 6.93
C LEU A 180 -7.65 2.60 8.32
N ALA A 181 -8.36 3.71 8.54
CA ALA A 181 -9.07 3.95 9.79
C ALA A 181 -10.13 2.86 10.07
N TRP A 182 -10.84 2.39 9.03
CA TRP A 182 -11.75 1.25 9.16
C TRP A 182 -10.99 -0.02 9.54
N ALA A 183 -9.89 -0.36 8.83
CA ALA A 183 -9.09 -1.55 9.08
C ALA A 183 -8.56 -1.59 10.52
N GLN A 184 -8.10 -0.45 11.04
CA GLN A 184 -7.66 -0.30 12.43
C GLN A 184 -8.81 -0.48 13.44
N ARG A 185 -10.04 -0.08 13.09
CA ARG A 185 -11.21 -0.26 13.97
C ARG A 185 -11.64 -1.71 14.10
N VAL A 186 -11.55 -2.48 13.00
CA VAL A 186 -11.98 -3.90 12.95
C VAL A 186 -10.83 -4.88 13.22
N SER A 187 -9.62 -4.39 13.43
CA SER A 187 -8.45 -5.21 13.74
C SER A 187 -8.71 -6.03 15.02
N PRO A 188 -8.47 -7.36 14.99
CA PRO A 188 -8.55 -8.20 16.19
C PRO A 188 -7.48 -7.85 17.23
N PHE A 189 -6.50 -7.05 16.85
CA PHE A 189 -5.43 -6.56 17.72
C PHE A 189 -5.71 -5.16 18.29
N ARG A 190 -6.84 -4.56 17.93
CA ARG A 190 -7.27 -3.28 18.49
C ARG A 190 -7.40 -3.41 20.01
N GLY A 191 -6.69 -2.55 20.74
CA GLY A 191 -6.65 -2.61 22.21
C GLY A 191 -5.50 -3.46 22.78
N ARG A 192 -4.84 -4.35 22.00
CA ARG A 192 -3.65 -5.06 22.49
C ARG A 192 -2.46 -4.13 22.77
N ALA A 193 -2.40 -2.95 22.14
CA ALA A 193 -1.44 -1.93 22.56
C ALA A 193 -1.68 -1.48 24.02
N SER A 194 -2.92 -1.50 24.50
CA SER A 194 -3.24 -1.33 25.92
C SER A 194 -2.88 -2.54 26.76
N LEU A 195 -2.79 -3.75 26.14
CA LEU A 195 -2.33 -4.98 26.79
C LEU A 195 -0.81 -5.09 26.86
N LEU A 196 -0.06 -4.33 26.06
CA LEU A 196 1.39 -4.22 26.17
C LEU A 196 1.82 -3.37 27.36
N PHE A 197 0.93 -2.50 27.84
CA PHE A 197 1.16 -1.64 28.98
C PHE A 197 -0.13 -1.46 29.81
N ILE A 198 -0.02 -1.66 31.10
CA ILE A 198 -1.08 -1.36 32.06
C ILE A 198 -0.79 0.01 32.65
N ARG A 199 -1.75 0.92 32.57
CA ARG A 199 -1.64 2.23 33.21
C ARG A 199 -1.95 2.11 34.70
N CYS A 200 -1.01 2.49 35.55
CA CYS A 200 -1.21 2.47 37.00
C CYS A 200 -2.36 3.41 37.40
N PRO A 201 -3.39 2.94 38.13
CA PRO A 201 -4.51 3.80 38.54
C PRO A 201 -4.10 4.90 39.52
N LYS A 202 -2.99 4.71 40.26
CA LYS A 202 -2.50 5.69 41.25
C LYS A 202 -1.66 6.80 40.62
N CYS A 203 -0.61 6.44 39.83
CA CYS A 203 0.36 7.40 39.31
C CYS A 203 0.33 7.56 37.78
N ARG A 204 -0.54 6.82 37.09
CA ARG A 204 -0.72 6.79 35.63
C ARG A 204 0.52 6.32 34.83
N HIS A 205 1.57 5.84 35.51
CA HIS A 205 2.74 5.30 34.85
C HIS A 205 2.40 4.02 34.05
N LEU A 206 3.01 3.85 32.88
CA LEU A 206 2.80 2.69 32.01
C LEU A 206 3.69 1.53 32.48
N ASN A 207 3.08 0.40 32.83
CA ASN A 207 3.74 -0.81 33.28
C ASN A 207 3.52 -1.95 32.29
N ARG A 208 4.45 -2.90 32.22
CA ARG A 208 4.22 -4.13 31.46
C ARG A 208 3.12 -4.95 32.11
N PRO A 209 2.29 -5.71 31.34
CA PRO A 209 1.25 -6.58 31.91
C PRO A 209 1.80 -7.68 32.83
N SER A 210 3.09 -8.03 32.69
CA SER A 210 3.79 -8.98 33.54
C SER A 210 4.22 -8.42 34.91
N ASN A 211 4.16 -7.07 35.07
CA ASN A 211 4.54 -6.48 36.36
C ASN A 211 3.44 -6.69 37.38
N ALA A 212 3.76 -7.34 38.49
CA ALA A 212 2.85 -7.48 39.63
C ALA A 212 2.66 -6.17 40.40
N PHE A 213 3.63 -5.26 40.27
CA PHE A 213 3.63 -3.94 40.96
C PHE A 213 4.00 -2.82 39.98
N CYS A 214 3.47 -1.66 40.24
CA CYS A 214 3.85 -0.44 39.51
C CYS A 214 5.33 -0.11 39.76
N THR A 215 6.11 0.01 38.71
CA THR A 215 7.56 0.29 38.79
C THR A 215 7.86 1.66 39.36
N THR A 216 6.88 2.59 39.37
CA THR A 216 7.06 3.97 39.86
C THR A 216 6.53 4.17 41.30
N CYS A 217 5.35 3.64 41.62
CA CYS A 217 4.72 3.91 42.92
C CYS A 217 4.47 2.67 43.77
N GLY A 218 4.89 1.49 43.33
CA GLY A 218 4.78 0.22 44.06
C GLY A 218 3.35 -0.31 44.21
N LEU A 219 2.34 0.30 43.61
CA LEU A 219 0.97 -0.19 43.66
C LEU A 219 0.87 -1.60 43.06
N ASN A 220 0.18 -2.53 43.74
CA ASN A 220 -0.08 -3.85 43.22
C ASN A 220 -1.01 -3.79 42.00
N LEU A 221 -0.58 -4.43 40.89
CA LEU A 221 -1.28 -4.46 39.59
C LEU A 221 -1.80 -5.89 39.29
N THR A 222 -2.23 -6.64 40.30
CA THR A 222 -2.72 -8.02 40.15
C THR A 222 -4.03 -8.13 39.36
N PRO A 223 -4.46 -9.37 38.97
CA PRO A 223 -5.53 -9.62 37.97
C PRO A 223 -6.89 -8.95 38.24
N GLU A 224 -7.23 -8.62 39.46
CA GLU A 224 -8.48 -7.93 39.80
C GLU A 224 -8.66 -6.58 39.07
N TRP A 225 -7.56 -5.95 38.60
CA TRP A 225 -7.58 -4.73 37.80
C TRP A 225 -7.63 -4.98 36.29
N LYS A 226 -7.40 -6.23 35.86
CA LYS A 226 -7.41 -6.59 34.42
C LYS A 226 -8.85 -6.77 33.91
N ASP A 227 -9.78 -7.15 34.78
CA ASP A 227 -11.18 -7.42 34.38
C ASP A 227 -12.02 -6.14 34.29
N LEU A 228 -11.60 -5.04 34.95
CA LEU A 228 -12.30 -3.74 34.89
C LEU A 228 -12.04 -2.95 33.62
N SER A 229 -11.01 -3.27 32.84
CA SER A 229 -10.73 -2.60 31.57
C SER A 229 -11.56 -3.10 30.39
N LEU A 230 -12.39 -4.14 30.58
CA LEU A 230 -13.31 -4.70 29.58
C LEU A 230 -14.72 -4.07 29.66
N LEU A 231 -14.96 -3.14 30.57
CA LEU A 231 -16.27 -2.52 30.83
C LEU A 231 -16.37 -1.04 30.38
N CYS A 232 -15.39 -0.51 29.58
CA CYS A 232 -15.45 0.82 28.98
C CYS A 232 -15.23 0.79 27.47
#